data_2518278888cdbd958628af5c6b23ff43
#
_entry.id   2518278888cdbd958628af5c6b23ff43
#
_cell.length_a   1.000
_cell.length_b   1.000
_cell.length_c   1.000
_cell.angle_alpha   90.00
_cell.angle_beta   90.00
_cell.angle_gamma   90.00
#
_symmetry.space_group_name_H-M   'P 1'
#
loop_
_entity.id
_entity.type
_entity.pdbx_description
1 polymer ?
#
loop_
_entity_poly.entity_id
_entity_poly.type
_entity_poly.pdbx_seq_one_letter_code
_entity_poly.pdbx_strand_id
1 'polypeptide(L)'
;MVIFKNPDRMIDYQKHKLSNGLTVIVNEDRGTPLVTVNTLYGVGARDEDASRTGFAHLFEHLMFGGTERVPDFDAVVTEAGGENNAFTNNDITNYYITLPARNLETALWLESDRMRGIDLSQRALEVQQSVVTEEYNYRYVNRPYGDVWMLLRPLCYKVHPYRWCTIGSDIRHVQEATLEDVRTFFARYYRPDNAILSVCGNVRADDVFRLAEKWYGDIGSGERKAESGKRKAEPEQREARELRVVREVPSDALYMAYPMCSRVDDDFRAADLVSDILSNGRSSRLYNALVKERQLFTSIDAYVTGDADPGLFVVSGQLTEGTDFAAARAAVEEQLRRLGEEPLEPRELEKVVNKFENTFFVNGYKTADRAAMLCLYEWLGHIEWVNAEPALYRAVTVEGVRRVAAGMFRPERQSVLFYAKG
;
A
#
# COMPACT_ATOMS: atom_id res chain seq x y z
N MET A 1 18.42 20.58 -19.47
CA MET A 1 18.76 21.00 -18.10
C MET A 1 17.51 21.65 -17.52
N VAL A 2 16.66 20.85 -16.88
CA VAL A 2 15.46 21.36 -16.20
C VAL A 2 15.94 21.94 -14.88
N ILE A 3 15.90 23.26 -14.77
CA ILE A 3 16.24 23.97 -13.53
C ILE A 3 15.09 23.72 -12.56
N PHE A 4 15.29 22.87 -11.58
CA PHE A 4 14.39 22.71 -10.43
C PHE A 4 14.37 24.05 -9.68
N LYS A 5 13.37 24.85 -9.95
CA LYS A 5 13.09 26.05 -9.17
C LYS A 5 12.26 25.64 -7.93
N ASN A 6 12.90 25.73 -6.79
CA ASN A 6 12.35 25.80 -5.45
C ASN A 6 12.06 24.46 -4.74
N PRO A 7 12.92 24.04 -3.78
CA PRO A 7 12.63 22.94 -2.87
C PRO A 7 11.49 23.27 -1.87
N ASP A 8 11.01 24.51 -1.84
CA ASP A 8 9.94 24.99 -0.96
C ASP A 8 8.55 24.99 -1.61
N ARG A 9 8.34 24.27 -2.72
CA ARG A 9 7.01 24.21 -3.31
C ARG A 9 6.14 23.24 -2.48
N MET A 10 5.56 23.79 -1.40
CA MET A 10 4.54 23.12 -0.62
C MET A 10 3.34 22.79 -1.52
N ILE A 11 2.80 21.57 -1.38
CA ILE A 11 1.50 21.22 -1.94
C ILE A 11 0.46 21.99 -1.15
N ASP A 12 -0.06 23.07 -1.76
CA ASP A 12 -1.12 23.86 -1.17
C ASP A 12 -2.45 23.12 -1.31
N TYR A 13 -3.23 23.04 -0.22
CA TYR A 13 -4.51 22.35 -0.24
C TYR A 13 -5.54 23.05 0.64
N GLN A 14 -6.80 22.91 0.26
CA GLN A 14 -7.95 23.32 1.03
C GLN A 14 -8.77 22.10 1.41
N LYS A 15 -9.33 22.10 2.62
CA LYS A 15 -10.10 20.97 3.15
C LYS A 15 -11.47 21.43 3.64
N HIS A 16 -12.50 20.67 3.27
CA HIS A 16 -13.87 20.85 3.72
C HIS A 16 -14.51 19.53 4.11
N LYS A 17 -15.35 19.50 5.12
CA LYS A 17 -16.06 18.30 5.55
C LYS A 17 -17.56 18.51 5.33
N LEU A 18 -18.17 17.65 4.52
CA LEU A 18 -19.61 17.67 4.27
C LEU A 18 -20.40 17.21 5.52
N SER A 19 -21.67 17.55 5.57
CA SER A 19 -22.56 17.20 6.69
C SER A 19 -22.70 15.69 6.92
N ASN A 20 -22.57 14.89 5.85
CA ASN A 20 -22.59 13.42 5.89
C ASN A 20 -21.26 12.78 6.29
N GLY A 21 -20.25 13.57 6.60
CA GLY A 21 -18.97 13.11 7.10
C GLY A 21 -17.87 12.95 6.05
N LEU A 22 -18.16 13.08 4.75
CA LEU A 22 -17.14 13.02 3.69
C LEU A 22 -16.16 14.18 3.84
N THR A 23 -14.87 13.85 3.89
CA THR A 23 -13.78 14.84 3.85
C THR A 23 -13.40 15.09 2.39
N VAL A 24 -13.44 16.34 1.95
CA VAL A 24 -13.06 16.78 0.60
C VAL A 24 -11.81 17.63 0.68
N ILE A 25 -10.79 17.27 -0.10
CA ILE A 25 -9.49 17.96 -0.15
C ILE A 25 -9.24 18.44 -1.58
N VAL A 26 -8.81 19.68 -1.75
CA VAL A 26 -8.55 20.25 -3.07
C VAL A 26 -7.14 20.82 -3.14
N ASN A 27 -6.39 20.42 -4.17
CA ASN A 27 -5.12 21.03 -4.55
C ASN A 27 -5.28 21.68 -5.93
N GLU A 28 -5.26 23.01 -5.96
CA GLU A 28 -5.32 23.78 -7.22
C GLU A 28 -3.97 23.78 -7.93
N ASP A 29 -3.92 23.28 -9.16
CA ASP A 29 -2.72 23.32 -10.00
C ASP A 29 -3.07 23.76 -11.41
N ARG A 30 -2.83 25.04 -11.70
CA ARG A 30 -3.08 25.63 -13.03
C ARG A 30 -1.99 25.31 -14.07
N GLY A 31 -0.95 24.61 -13.67
CA GLY A 31 0.15 24.21 -14.54
C GLY A 31 -0.16 23.00 -15.44
N THR A 32 -1.32 22.38 -15.25
CA THR A 32 -1.79 21.21 -16.02
C THR A 32 -3.18 21.44 -16.58
N PRO A 33 -3.54 20.89 -17.76
CA PRO A 33 -4.94 20.89 -18.24
C PRO A 33 -5.80 19.79 -17.64
N LEU A 34 -5.23 18.91 -16.81
CA LEU A 34 -5.87 17.73 -16.24
C LEU A 34 -6.36 17.98 -14.81
N VAL A 35 -7.26 17.12 -14.37
CA VAL A 35 -7.67 16.96 -12.98
C VAL A 35 -7.74 15.48 -12.64
N THR A 36 -7.33 15.14 -11.43
CA THR A 36 -7.56 13.82 -10.83
C THR A 36 -8.55 13.94 -9.69
N VAL A 37 -9.57 13.12 -9.73
CA VAL A 37 -10.53 12.86 -8.64
C VAL A 37 -10.14 11.53 -8.02
N ASN A 38 -9.84 11.50 -6.73
CA ASN A 38 -9.38 10.31 -6.01
C ASN A 38 -10.23 10.09 -4.78
N THR A 39 -10.79 8.91 -4.64
CA THR A 39 -11.61 8.49 -3.49
C THR A 39 -10.91 7.35 -2.75
N LEU A 40 -10.53 7.60 -1.50
CA LEU A 40 -9.99 6.60 -0.60
C LEU A 40 -11.07 6.15 0.37
N TYR A 41 -11.29 4.86 0.48
CA TYR A 41 -12.11 4.24 1.52
C TYR A 41 -11.20 3.60 2.59
N GLY A 42 -11.52 3.88 3.85
CA GLY A 42 -10.80 3.32 5.01
C GLY A 42 -11.16 1.85 5.26
N VAL A 43 -10.94 1.02 4.27
CA VAL A 43 -11.16 -0.43 4.30
C VAL A 43 -10.12 -1.14 3.45
N GLY A 44 -9.48 -2.15 4.04
CA GLY A 44 -8.52 -3.03 3.37
C GLY A 44 -8.62 -4.45 3.89
N ALA A 45 -7.68 -5.30 3.52
CA ALA A 45 -7.70 -6.71 3.92
C ALA A 45 -7.74 -6.91 5.44
N ARG A 46 -7.20 -5.98 6.23
CA ARG A 46 -7.23 -6.07 7.70
C ARG A 46 -8.62 -5.90 8.34
N ASP A 47 -9.58 -5.38 7.60
CA ASP A 47 -10.93 -5.09 8.09
C ASP A 47 -11.90 -6.26 7.82
N GLU A 48 -11.39 -7.32 7.18
CA GLU A 48 -12.13 -8.52 6.84
C GLU A 48 -12.28 -9.47 8.04
N ASP A 49 -13.31 -10.30 8.01
CA ASP A 49 -13.43 -11.43 8.93
C ASP A 49 -12.49 -12.56 8.50
N ALA A 50 -11.86 -13.23 9.47
CA ALA A 50 -10.92 -14.33 9.18
C ALA A 50 -11.54 -15.52 8.44
N SER A 51 -12.86 -15.67 8.48
CA SER A 51 -13.63 -16.68 7.75
C SER A 51 -14.12 -16.20 6.36
N ARG A 52 -13.87 -14.91 6.02
CA ARG A 52 -14.37 -14.22 4.84
C ARG A 52 -13.34 -13.24 4.31
N THR A 53 -12.16 -13.74 3.95
CA THR A 53 -11.04 -12.94 3.45
C THR A 53 -11.07 -12.76 1.94
N GLY A 54 -10.43 -11.69 1.43
CA GLY A 54 -10.41 -11.35 -0.01
C GLY A 54 -11.56 -10.43 -0.44
N PHE A 55 -12.40 -9.98 0.49
CA PHE A 55 -13.55 -9.14 0.20
C PHE A 55 -13.18 -7.72 -0.21
N ALA A 56 -12.19 -7.10 0.43
CA ALA A 56 -11.76 -5.76 0.04
C ALA A 56 -11.27 -5.73 -1.42
N HIS A 57 -10.53 -6.75 -1.84
CA HIS A 57 -10.09 -6.90 -3.22
C HIS A 57 -11.24 -7.27 -4.18
N LEU A 58 -12.16 -8.15 -3.79
CA LEU A 58 -13.37 -8.43 -4.57
C LEU A 58 -14.18 -7.15 -4.82
N PHE A 59 -14.26 -6.27 -3.81
CA PHE A 59 -14.94 -4.99 -3.94
C PHE A 59 -14.21 -4.01 -4.87
N GLU A 60 -12.87 -4.02 -4.92
CA GLU A 60 -12.14 -3.29 -5.94
C GLU A 60 -12.68 -3.61 -7.33
N HIS A 61 -12.85 -4.90 -7.64
CA HIS A 61 -13.41 -5.36 -8.92
C HIS A 61 -14.90 -5.01 -9.09
N LEU A 62 -15.72 -5.26 -8.07
CA LEU A 62 -17.16 -4.98 -8.14
C LEU A 62 -17.46 -3.50 -8.40
N MET A 63 -16.64 -2.59 -7.89
CA MET A 63 -16.79 -1.15 -8.09
C MET A 63 -16.58 -0.70 -9.55
N PHE A 64 -15.97 -1.53 -10.40
CA PHE A 64 -15.85 -1.29 -11.84
C PHE A 64 -16.99 -1.96 -12.64
N GLY A 65 -17.81 -2.78 -12.00
CA GLY A 65 -18.93 -3.49 -12.64
C GLY A 65 -20.12 -2.61 -13.05
N GLY A 66 -20.02 -1.30 -12.76
CA GLY A 66 -21.07 -0.33 -13.06
C GLY A 66 -22.11 -0.18 -11.96
N THR A 67 -23.09 0.67 -12.22
CA THR A 67 -24.23 0.98 -11.35
C THR A 67 -25.53 0.82 -12.15
N GLU A 68 -26.69 0.94 -11.51
CA GLU A 68 -27.97 0.98 -12.22
C GLU A 68 -28.07 2.13 -13.23
N ARG A 69 -27.39 3.25 -12.97
CA ARG A 69 -27.42 4.46 -13.83
C ARG A 69 -26.30 4.45 -14.86
N VAL A 70 -25.19 3.82 -14.56
CA VAL A 70 -23.98 3.76 -15.36
C VAL A 70 -23.54 2.30 -15.51
N PRO A 71 -24.16 1.52 -16.41
CA PRO A 71 -23.84 0.11 -16.57
C PRO A 71 -22.42 -0.16 -17.07
N ASP A 72 -21.82 0.79 -17.79
CA ASP A 72 -20.44 0.72 -18.29
C ASP A 72 -19.66 1.97 -17.82
N PHE A 73 -18.98 1.80 -16.70
CA PHE A 73 -18.22 2.86 -16.06
C PHE A 73 -17.03 3.32 -16.93
N ASP A 74 -16.31 2.37 -17.51
CA ASP A 74 -15.11 2.64 -18.30
C ASP A 74 -15.43 3.36 -19.64
N ALA A 75 -16.55 3.03 -20.25
CA ALA A 75 -17.00 3.73 -21.45
C ALA A 75 -17.23 5.23 -21.18
N VAL A 76 -17.89 5.59 -20.08
CA VAL A 76 -18.14 6.99 -19.73
C VAL A 76 -16.86 7.73 -19.41
N VAL A 77 -15.91 7.10 -18.69
CA VAL A 77 -14.59 7.69 -18.43
C VAL A 77 -13.82 7.92 -19.73
N THR A 78 -13.84 6.94 -20.62
CA THR A 78 -13.16 7.03 -21.93
C THR A 78 -13.78 8.12 -22.81
N GLU A 79 -15.11 8.23 -22.88
CA GLU A 79 -15.81 9.31 -23.61
C GLU A 79 -15.48 10.70 -23.04
N ALA A 80 -15.26 10.79 -21.73
CA ALA A 80 -14.80 12.01 -21.08
C ALA A 80 -13.32 12.31 -21.33
N GLY A 81 -12.60 11.44 -22.05
CA GLY A 81 -11.15 11.56 -22.32
C GLY A 81 -10.29 11.28 -21.10
N GLY A 82 -10.78 10.43 -20.21
CA GLY A 82 -10.13 10.08 -18.97
C GLY A 82 -9.56 8.66 -18.95
N GLU A 83 -8.84 8.40 -17.89
CA GLU A 83 -8.37 7.08 -17.45
C GLU A 83 -8.72 6.89 -15.97
N ASN A 84 -8.95 5.67 -15.56
CA ASN A 84 -9.20 5.32 -14.17
C ASN A 84 -8.37 4.11 -13.74
N ASN A 85 -8.20 3.96 -12.43
CA ASN A 85 -7.63 2.76 -11.84
C ASN A 85 -7.99 2.69 -10.36
N ALA A 86 -7.65 1.56 -9.72
CA ALA A 86 -7.80 1.35 -8.28
C ALA A 86 -6.67 0.48 -7.74
N PHE A 87 -6.56 0.44 -6.43
CA PHE A 87 -5.74 -0.55 -5.71
C PHE A 87 -6.31 -0.80 -4.32
N THR A 88 -6.11 -2.03 -3.86
CA THR A 88 -6.39 -2.46 -2.48
C THR A 88 -5.10 -2.93 -1.82
N ASN A 89 -4.90 -2.52 -0.58
CA ASN A 89 -3.83 -3.03 0.25
C ASN A 89 -4.38 -3.57 1.59
N ASN A 90 -3.50 -3.73 2.55
CA ASN A 90 -3.92 -4.21 3.87
C ASN A 90 -4.90 -3.25 4.58
N ASP A 91 -4.82 -1.95 4.30
CA ASP A 91 -5.39 -0.88 5.11
C ASP A 91 -6.51 -0.10 4.43
N ILE A 92 -6.39 0.10 3.11
CA ILE A 92 -7.27 0.98 2.33
C ILE A 92 -7.60 0.37 0.98
N THR A 93 -8.72 0.84 0.39
CA THR A 93 -9.04 0.69 -1.03
C THR A 93 -9.19 2.08 -1.64
N ASN A 94 -8.50 2.32 -2.75
CA ASN A 94 -8.37 3.63 -3.36
C ASN A 94 -8.75 3.57 -4.85
N TYR A 95 -9.56 4.53 -5.29
CA TYR A 95 -10.01 4.66 -6.68
C TYR A 95 -9.65 6.05 -7.18
N TYR A 96 -9.32 6.17 -8.46
CA TYR A 96 -9.09 7.47 -9.05
C TYR A 96 -9.45 7.54 -10.53
N ILE A 97 -9.84 8.74 -10.96
CA ILE A 97 -10.12 9.11 -12.35
C ILE A 97 -9.27 10.32 -12.67
N THR A 98 -8.49 10.27 -13.75
CA THR A 98 -7.77 11.42 -14.30
C THR A 98 -8.36 11.77 -15.67
N LEU A 99 -8.75 13.04 -15.88
CA LEU A 99 -9.38 13.47 -17.10
C LEU A 99 -9.14 14.97 -17.35
N PRO A 100 -9.47 15.50 -18.55
CA PRO A 100 -9.42 16.95 -18.81
C PRO A 100 -10.29 17.74 -17.81
N ALA A 101 -9.74 18.79 -17.23
CA ALA A 101 -10.36 19.57 -16.15
C ALA A 101 -11.78 20.07 -16.47
N ARG A 102 -12.10 20.33 -17.74
CA ARG A 102 -13.44 20.71 -18.20
C ARG A 102 -14.51 19.64 -17.91
N ASN A 103 -14.10 18.40 -17.74
CA ASN A 103 -14.97 17.25 -17.50
C ASN A 103 -14.97 16.81 -16.00
N LEU A 104 -14.45 17.67 -15.09
CA LEU A 104 -14.41 17.41 -13.64
C LEU A 104 -15.75 16.88 -13.10
N GLU A 105 -16.85 17.50 -13.49
CA GLU A 105 -18.16 17.15 -12.96
C GLU A 105 -18.57 15.72 -13.33
N THR A 106 -18.14 15.22 -14.50
CA THR A 106 -18.35 13.82 -14.90
C THR A 106 -17.67 12.86 -13.91
N ALA A 107 -16.41 13.13 -13.52
CA ALA A 107 -15.70 12.29 -12.57
C ALA A 107 -16.36 12.32 -11.18
N LEU A 108 -16.75 13.49 -10.69
CA LEU A 108 -17.44 13.62 -9.40
C LEU A 108 -18.80 12.91 -9.41
N TRP A 109 -19.54 13.01 -10.51
CA TRP A 109 -20.80 12.29 -10.68
C TRP A 109 -20.58 10.77 -10.66
N LEU A 110 -19.65 10.24 -11.44
CA LEU A 110 -19.34 8.81 -11.49
C LEU A 110 -18.95 8.25 -10.12
N GLU A 111 -18.02 8.93 -9.43
CA GLU A 111 -17.55 8.52 -8.09
C GLU A 111 -18.68 8.57 -7.06
N SER A 112 -19.54 9.59 -7.12
CA SER A 112 -20.69 9.71 -6.21
C SER A 112 -21.74 8.65 -6.51
N ASP A 113 -21.95 8.28 -7.77
CA ASP A 113 -22.95 7.30 -8.17
C ASP A 113 -22.57 5.91 -7.66
N ARG A 114 -21.32 5.49 -7.82
CA ARG A 114 -20.86 4.21 -7.27
C ARG A 114 -20.77 4.19 -5.73
N MET A 115 -20.60 5.34 -5.06
CA MET A 115 -20.70 5.43 -3.60
C MET A 115 -22.15 5.23 -3.13
N ARG A 116 -23.15 5.63 -3.92
CA ARG A 116 -24.59 5.40 -3.63
C ARG A 116 -24.95 3.93 -3.75
N GLY A 117 -24.41 3.26 -4.74
CA GLY A 117 -24.68 1.85 -5.01
C GLY A 117 -24.08 1.39 -6.33
N ILE A 118 -23.66 0.15 -6.33
CA ILE A 118 -23.13 -0.56 -7.51
C ILE A 118 -24.08 -1.68 -7.91
N ASP A 119 -23.88 -2.27 -9.09
CA ASP A 119 -24.61 -3.47 -9.47
C ASP A 119 -24.22 -4.66 -8.59
N LEU A 120 -25.07 -4.94 -7.59
CA LEU A 120 -24.96 -6.12 -6.72
C LEU A 120 -25.97 -7.19 -7.14
N SER A 121 -26.04 -7.48 -8.46
CA SER A 121 -26.78 -8.61 -8.99
C SER A 121 -26.00 -9.92 -8.83
N GLN A 122 -26.73 -11.06 -8.86
CA GLN A 122 -26.09 -12.37 -8.82
C GLN A 122 -25.08 -12.56 -9.96
N ARG A 123 -25.44 -12.07 -11.17
CA ARG A 123 -24.59 -12.13 -12.34
C ARG A 123 -23.29 -11.30 -12.18
N ALA A 124 -23.39 -10.07 -11.65
CA ALA A 124 -22.24 -9.22 -11.43
C ALA A 124 -21.28 -9.88 -10.43
N LEU A 125 -21.81 -10.45 -9.34
CA LEU A 125 -21.00 -11.17 -8.35
C LEU A 125 -20.28 -12.38 -8.98
N GLU A 126 -20.99 -13.26 -9.71
CA GLU A 126 -20.42 -14.45 -10.35
C GLU A 126 -19.32 -14.09 -11.35
N VAL A 127 -19.47 -13.02 -12.11
CA VAL A 127 -18.43 -12.52 -13.03
C VAL A 127 -17.19 -12.13 -12.27
N GLN A 128 -17.31 -11.33 -11.19
CA GLN A 128 -16.14 -10.88 -10.45
C GLN A 128 -15.51 -12.00 -9.61
N GLN A 129 -16.27 -12.94 -9.09
CA GLN A 129 -15.74 -14.15 -8.46
C GLN A 129 -14.86 -14.95 -9.43
N SER A 130 -15.29 -15.06 -10.70
CA SER A 130 -14.51 -15.73 -11.73
C SER A 130 -13.22 -14.97 -12.06
N VAL A 131 -13.31 -13.64 -12.22
CA VAL A 131 -12.15 -12.77 -12.50
C VAL A 131 -11.11 -12.86 -11.38
N VAL A 132 -11.53 -12.72 -10.13
CA VAL A 132 -10.63 -12.79 -8.95
C VAL A 132 -10.02 -14.20 -8.81
N THR A 133 -10.80 -15.26 -9.13
CA THR A 133 -10.29 -16.63 -9.12
C THR A 133 -9.21 -16.84 -10.20
N GLU A 134 -9.40 -16.31 -11.41
CA GLU A 134 -8.39 -16.37 -12.46
C GLU A 134 -7.13 -15.57 -12.09
N GLU A 135 -7.31 -14.39 -11.46
CA GLU A 135 -6.19 -13.61 -10.96
C GLU A 135 -5.41 -14.35 -9.87
N TYR A 136 -6.12 -15.03 -8.95
CA TYR A 136 -5.49 -15.88 -7.93
C TYR A 136 -4.64 -16.97 -8.58
N ASN A 137 -5.21 -17.69 -9.57
CA ASN A 137 -4.48 -18.74 -10.29
C ASN A 137 -3.25 -18.16 -11.00
N TYR A 138 -3.41 -17.05 -11.68
CA TYR A 138 -2.32 -16.43 -12.45
C TYR A 138 -1.19 -15.90 -11.56
N ARG A 139 -1.52 -15.18 -10.48
CA ARG A 139 -0.52 -14.47 -9.64
C ARG A 139 0.09 -15.35 -8.56
N TYR A 140 -0.70 -16.28 -7.99
CA TYR A 140 -0.29 -17.01 -6.79
C TYR A 140 -0.03 -18.50 -7.04
N VAL A 141 -0.74 -19.13 -7.96
CA VAL A 141 -0.58 -20.58 -8.24
C VAL A 141 0.41 -20.82 -9.38
N ASN A 142 0.21 -20.17 -10.54
CA ASN A 142 0.93 -20.45 -11.77
C ASN A 142 2.23 -19.65 -11.94
N ARG A 143 2.51 -18.70 -11.05
CA ARG A 143 3.72 -17.88 -11.09
C ARG A 143 4.80 -18.42 -10.15
N PRO A 144 6.05 -18.60 -10.60
CA PRO A 144 7.16 -18.90 -9.69
C PRO A 144 7.20 -17.90 -8.53
N TYR A 145 7.35 -18.41 -7.31
CA TYR A 145 7.35 -17.63 -6.06
C TYR A 145 6.03 -16.90 -5.76
N GLY A 146 4.93 -17.27 -6.45
CA GLY A 146 3.64 -16.56 -6.29
C GLY A 146 3.04 -16.69 -4.89
N ASP A 147 3.21 -17.84 -4.23
CA ASP A 147 2.66 -18.12 -2.90
C ASP A 147 3.52 -17.63 -1.72
N VAL A 148 4.63 -16.94 -1.97
CA VAL A 148 5.56 -16.48 -0.93
C VAL A 148 4.84 -15.71 0.17
N TRP A 149 4.03 -14.72 -0.17
CA TRP A 149 3.32 -13.92 0.83
C TRP A 149 2.22 -14.70 1.56
N MET A 150 1.61 -15.69 0.92
CA MET A 150 0.63 -16.57 1.55
C MET A 150 1.29 -17.48 2.59
N LEU A 151 2.58 -17.75 2.46
CA LEU A 151 3.40 -18.52 3.40
C LEU A 151 4.04 -17.64 4.49
N LEU A 152 4.59 -16.50 4.09
CA LEU A 152 5.37 -15.62 4.97
C LEU A 152 4.49 -14.87 5.97
N ARG A 153 3.33 -14.34 5.53
CA ARG A 153 2.42 -13.59 6.41
C ARG A 153 1.93 -14.41 7.61
N PRO A 154 1.37 -15.62 7.46
CA PRO A 154 0.97 -16.43 8.62
C PRO A 154 2.15 -16.97 9.44
N LEU A 155 3.37 -16.95 8.89
CA LEU A 155 4.58 -17.21 9.67
C LEU A 155 4.88 -16.05 10.62
N CYS A 156 4.76 -14.80 10.14
CA CYS A 156 5.03 -13.58 10.89
C CYS A 156 3.90 -13.22 11.86
N TYR A 157 2.65 -13.26 11.41
CA TYR A 157 1.49 -12.85 12.18
C TYR A 157 0.66 -14.06 12.62
N LYS A 158 0.36 -14.17 13.91
CA LYS A 158 -0.45 -15.25 14.47
C LYS A 158 -1.88 -14.82 14.79
N VAL A 159 -2.04 -13.53 15.09
CA VAL A 159 -3.31 -12.96 15.56
C VAL A 159 -3.78 -11.81 14.69
N HIS A 160 -2.86 -10.93 14.30
CA HIS A 160 -3.19 -9.73 13.52
C HIS A 160 -3.72 -10.08 12.13
N PRO A 161 -4.72 -9.35 11.59
CA PRO A 161 -5.27 -9.59 10.25
C PRO A 161 -4.26 -9.50 9.11
N TYR A 162 -3.11 -8.87 9.29
CA TYR A 162 -2.04 -8.88 8.27
C TYR A 162 -1.48 -10.28 7.97
N ARG A 163 -1.97 -11.32 8.64
CA ARG A 163 -1.62 -12.72 8.38
C ARG A 163 -2.14 -13.26 7.05
N TRP A 164 -3.09 -12.58 6.39
CA TRP A 164 -3.55 -12.93 5.04
C TRP A 164 -3.23 -11.84 4.02
N CYS A 165 -3.21 -12.23 2.75
CA CYS A 165 -3.02 -11.34 1.63
C CYS A 165 -4.34 -10.64 1.25
N THR A 166 -4.26 -9.58 0.44
CA THR A 166 -5.44 -8.89 -0.10
C THR A 166 -6.35 -9.79 -0.91
N ILE A 167 -5.78 -10.77 -1.61
CA ILE A 167 -6.54 -11.80 -2.35
C ILE A 167 -7.29 -12.79 -1.44
N GLY A 168 -7.04 -12.75 -0.14
CA GLY A 168 -7.58 -13.66 0.86
C GLY A 168 -6.59 -14.73 1.33
N SER A 169 -6.96 -15.43 2.40
CA SER A 169 -6.22 -16.61 2.90
C SER A 169 -6.61 -17.90 2.15
N ASP A 170 -7.81 -17.92 1.60
CA ASP A 170 -8.38 -19.04 0.85
C ASP A 170 -9.33 -18.49 -0.22
N ILE A 171 -9.09 -18.83 -1.47
CA ILE A 171 -9.90 -18.35 -2.60
C ILE A 171 -11.37 -18.77 -2.50
N ARG A 172 -11.67 -19.85 -1.78
CA ARG A 172 -13.04 -20.31 -1.53
C ARG A 172 -13.88 -19.25 -0.81
N HIS A 173 -13.27 -18.40 0.03
CA HIS A 173 -14.00 -17.29 0.67
C HIS A 173 -14.61 -16.33 -0.34
N VAL A 174 -13.92 -16.10 -1.46
CA VAL A 174 -14.42 -15.28 -2.57
C VAL A 174 -15.42 -16.07 -3.41
N GLN A 175 -15.11 -17.31 -3.75
CA GLN A 175 -15.97 -18.17 -4.59
C GLN A 175 -17.33 -18.46 -3.97
N GLU A 176 -17.39 -18.60 -2.64
CA GLU A 176 -18.58 -18.91 -1.87
C GLU A 176 -19.28 -17.65 -1.30
N ALA A 177 -18.78 -16.44 -1.63
CA ALA A 177 -19.39 -15.20 -1.19
C ALA A 177 -20.81 -15.06 -1.73
N THR A 178 -21.74 -14.72 -0.84
CA THR A 178 -23.16 -14.53 -1.18
C THR A 178 -23.47 -13.05 -1.42
N LEU A 179 -24.61 -12.78 -2.08
CA LEU A 179 -25.10 -11.40 -2.22
C LEU A 179 -25.32 -10.70 -0.87
N GLU A 180 -25.73 -11.44 0.16
CA GLU A 180 -25.90 -10.92 1.51
C GLU A 180 -24.58 -10.44 2.09
N ASP A 181 -23.51 -11.24 1.93
CA ASP A 181 -22.16 -10.89 2.38
C ASP A 181 -21.67 -9.62 1.71
N VAL A 182 -21.81 -9.53 0.36
CA VAL A 182 -21.37 -8.35 -0.40
C VAL A 182 -22.18 -7.11 -0.04
N ARG A 183 -23.51 -7.20 0.08
CA ARG A 183 -24.34 -6.07 0.50
C ARG A 183 -23.98 -5.58 1.90
N THR A 184 -23.75 -6.50 2.81
CA THR A 184 -23.32 -6.17 4.19
C THR A 184 -21.98 -5.45 4.20
N PHE A 185 -21.02 -5.92 3.43
CA PHE A 185 -19.68 -5.31 3.32
C PHE A 185 -19.77 -3.90 2.68
N PHE A 186 -20.51 -3.76 1.59
CA PHE A 186 -20.73 -2.46 0.95
C PHE A 186 -21.34 -1.45 1.93
N ALA A 187 -22.47 -1.79 2.53
CA ALA A 187 -23.17 -0.92 3.47
C ALA A 187 -22.31 -0.53 4.68
N ARG A 188 -21.37 -1.39 5.07
CA ARG A 188 -20.48 -1.15 6.20
C ARG A 188 -19.36 -0.17 5.87
N TYR A 189 -18.74 -0.28 4.69
CA TYR A 189 -17.46 0.38 4.41
C TYR A 189 -17.53 1.45 3.33
N TYR A 190 -18.41 1.33 2.33
CA TYR A 190 -18.50 2.24 1.20
C TYR A 190 -19.48 3.39 1.47
N ARG A 191 -19.09 4.29 2.37
CA ARG A 191 -19.91 5.37 2.90
C ARG A 191 -19.12 6.68 2.96
N PRO A 192 -19.82 7.84 2.91
CA PRO A 192 -19.18 9.15 2.98
C PRO A 192 -18.29 9.35 4.21
N ASP A 193 -18.74 8.91 5.39
CA ASP A 193 -18.00 9.08 6.65
C ASP A 193 -16.80 8.13 6.84
N ASN A 194 -16.64 7.16 5.93
CA ASN A 194 -15.48 6.28 5.82
C ASN A 194 -14.64 6.57 4.57
N ALA A 195 -14.90 7.71 3.88
CA ALA A 195 -14.23 8.07 2.65
C ALA A 195 -13.53 9.42 2.76
N ILE A 196 -12.49 9.58 1.96
CA ILE A 196 -11.79 10.85 1.74
C ILE A 196 -11.72 11.06 0.23
N LEU A 197 -12.24 12.19 -0.23
CA LEU A 197 -12.21 12.62 -1.61
C LEU A 197 -11.14 13.68 -1.79
N SER A 198 -10.19 13.48 -2.70
CA SER A 198 -9.27 14.55 -3.09
C SER A 198 -9.38 14.86 -4.57
N VAL A 199 -9.28 16.15 -4.90
CA VAL A 199 -9.33 16.68 -6.26
C VAL A 199 -8.09 17.52 -6.50
N CYS A 200 -7.22 17.07 -7.42
CA CYS A 200 -5.96 17.72 -7.71
C CYS A 200 -5.85 18.09 -9.19
N GLY A 201 -5.52 19.34 -9.51
CA GLY A 201 -5.32 19.77 -10.89
C GLY A 201 -5.88 21.15 -11.18
N ASN A 202 -6.26 21.38 -12.46
CA ASN A 202 -6.73 22.68 -12.94
C ASN A 202 -8.19 22.94 -12.54
N VAL A 203 -8.40 23.23 -11.29
CA VAL A 203 -9.70 23.47 -10.67
C VAL A 203 -9.65 24.68 -9.75
N ARG A 204 -10.83 25.14 -9.29
CA ARG A 204 -11.00 26.08 -8.18
C ARG A 204 -11.64 25.36 -7.02
N ALA A 205 -11.11 25.54 -5.83
CA ALA A 205 -11.60 24.85 -4.64
C ALA A 205 -13.09 25.10 -4.37
N ASP A 206 -13.54 26.37 -4.50
CA ASP A 206 -14.96 26.72 -4.31
C ASP A 206 -15.90 25.97 -5.26
N ASP A 207 -15.48 25.78 -6.52
CA ASP A 207 -16.26 25.04 -7.51
C ASP A 207 -16.31 23.55 -7.17
N VAL A 208 -15.17 22.98 -6.72
CA VAL A 208 -15.10 21.57 -6.29
C VAL A 208 -15.97 21.34 -5.07
N PHE A 209 -15.91 22.20 -4.05
CA PHE A 209 -16.74 22.05 -2.84
C PHE A 209 -18.23 22.15 -3.16
N ARG A 210 -18.63 23.09 -4.03
CA ARG A 210 -20.03 23.21 -4.49
C ARG A 210 -20.47 21.96 -5.27
N LEU A 211 -19.64 21.39 -6.13
CA LEU A 211 -19.94 20.16 -6.86
C LEU A 211 -19.95 18.94 -5.95
N ALA A 212 -19.04 18.87 -4.96
CA ALA A 212 -19.04 17.81 -3.97
C ALA A 212 -20.35 17.84 -3.14
N GLU A 213 -20.80 19.01 -2.69
CA GLU A 213 -22.09 19.13 -1.99
C GLU A 213 -23.26 18.69 -2.90
N LYS A 214 -23.24 19.09 -4.18
CA LYS A 214 -24.28 18.70 -5.15
C LYS A 214 -24.38 17.20 -5.34
N TRP A 215 -23.24 16.51 -5.48
CA TRP A 215 -23.22 15.09 -5.87
C TRP A 215 -23.18 14.13 -4.69
N TYR A 216 -22.56 14.53 -3.58
CA TYR A 216 -22.37 13.65 -2.41
C TYR A 216 -23.22 14.05 -1.20
N GLY A 217 -23.69 15.30 -1.11
CA GLY A 217 -24.29 15.86 0.11
C GLY A 217 -25.53 15.13 0.62
N ASP A 218 -26.30 14.51 -0.27
CA ASP A 218 -27.51 13.72 0.05
C ASP A 218 -27.23 12.22 0.25
N ILE A 219 -25.98 11.75 0.09
CA ILE A 219 -25.63 10.35 0.36
C ILE A 219 -25.63 10.14 1.88
N GLY A 220 -26.44 9.19 2.34
CA GLY A 220 -26.57 8.89 3.76
C GLY A 220 -25.25 8.37 4.36
N SER A 221 -24.89 8.90 5.52
CA SER A 221 -23.80 8.40 6.34
C SER A 221 -24.27 7.23 7.17
N GLY A 222 -24.73 6.18 6.84
CA GLY A 222 -25.18 5.03 7.64
C GLY A 222 -25.05 5.19 9.17
N GLU A 223 -25.72 4.40 9.95
CA GLU A 223 -25.45 4.37 11.38
C GLU A 223 -24.02 3.88 11.62
N ARG A 224 -23.16 4.76 12.12
CA ARG A 224 -21.80 4.42 12.54
C ARG A 224 -21.90 3.42 13.67
N LYS A 225 -21.96 2.12 13.35
CA LYS A 225 -21.65 1.13 14.37
C LYS A 225 -20.19 1.35 14.74
N ALA A 226 -19.99 2.00 15.89
CA ALA A 226 -18.69 2.27 16.49
C ALA A 226 -18.03 0.97 17.02
N GLU A 227 -17.98 -0.03 16.19
CA GLU A 227 -17.23 -1.26 16.42
C GLU A 227 -16.19 -1.44 15.32
N SER A 228 -15.26 -0.49 15.22
CA SER A 228 -13.89 -0.94 15.03
C SER A 228 -13.50 -1.58 16.37
N GLY A 229 -13.91 -2.82 16.60
CA GLY A 229 -13.39 -3.60 17.71
C GLY A 229 -11.87 -3.41 17.63
N LYS A 230 -11.24 -3.01 18.78
CA LYS A 230 -9.78 -2.84 18.80
C LYS A 230 -9.19 -4.09 18.19
N ARG A 231 -8.59 -3.98 17.01
CA ARG A 231 -7.89 -5.10 16.38
C ARG A 231 -6.94 -5.67 17.40
N LYS A 232 -6.90 -7.00 17.49
CA LYS A 232 -5.95 -7.64 18.40
C LYS A 232 -4.55 -7.34 17.89
N ALA A 233 -3.74 -6.69 18.71
CA ALA A 233 -2.33 -6.48 18.41
C ALA A 233 -1.62 -7.83 18.26
N GLU A 234 -0.67 -7.92 17.35
CA GLU A 234 0.19 -9.10 17.26
C GLU A 234 1.04 -9.19 18.51
N PRO A 235 1.09 -10.35 19.19
CA PRO A 235 1.98 -10.55 20.32
C PRO A 235 3.45 -10.39 19.92
N GLU A 236 4.27 -9.89 20.82
CA GLU A 236 5.71 -9.81 20.60
C GLU A 236 6.30 -11.19 20.24
N GLN A 237 7.02 -11.27 19.13
CA GLN A 237 7.73 -12.48 18.75
C GLN A 237 8.99 -12.63 19.60
N ARG A 238 9.11 -13.78 20.29
CA ARG A 238 10.20 -14.08 21.25
C ARG A 238 11.05 -15.27 20.84
N GLU A 239 10.75 -15.89 19.72
CA GLU A 239 11.49 -17.02 19.14
C GLU A 239 11.48 -16.91 17.62
N ALA A 240 12.58 -17.33 17.00
CA ALA A 240 12.69 -17.41 15.55
C ALA A 240 11.66 -18.42 15.00
N ARG A 241 11.06 -18.08 13.85
CA ARG A 241 10.11 -18.95 13.15
C ARG A 241 10.67 -19.32 11.80
N GLU A 242 10.54 -20.57 11.42
CA GLU A 242 11.10 -21.06 10.17
C GLU A 242 10.07 -21.91 9.42
N LEU A 243 10.08 -21.79 8.10
CA LEU A 243 9.31 -22.62 7.19
C LEU A 243 10.18 -22.99 6.00
N ARG A 244 10.19 -24.26 5.65
CA ARG A 244 10.85 -24.72 4.42
C ARG A 244 9.82 -25.35 3.48
N VAL A 245 9.83 -24.89 2.24
CA VAL A 245 8.98 -25.43 1.18
C VAL A 245 9.81 -25.80 -0.03
N VAL A 246 9.30 -26.74 -0.83
CA VAL A 246 9.89 -27.13 -2.10
C VAL A 246 8.86 -26.83 -3.19
N ARG A 247 9.29 -26.15 -4.25
CA ARG A 247 8.44 -25.76 -5.38
C ARG A 247 9.21 -25.86 -6.70
N GLU A 248 8.48 -25.96 -7.78
CA GLU A 248 9.06 -25.86 -9.13
C GLU A 248 9.38 -24.40 -9.45
N VAL A 249 10.60 -23.97 -9.14
CA VAL A 249 11.07 -22.60 -9.37
C VAL A 249 12.47 -22.60 -10.00
N PRO A 250 12.87 -21.49 -10.65
CA PRO A 250 14.17 -21.41 -11.32
C PRO A 250 15.37 -21.57 -10.38
N SER A 251 15.29 -21.05 -9.16
CA SER A 251 16.38 -21.09 -8.17
C SER A 251 15.86 -21.13 -6.75
N ASP A 252 16.70 -21.54 -5.81
CA ASP A 252 16.43 -21.37 -4.38
C ASP A 252 16.25 -19.88 -4.05
N ALA A 253 15.37 -19.58 -3.10
CA ALA A 253 15.16 -18.23 -2.60
C ALA A 253 15.02 -18.19 -1.07
N LEU A 254 15.53 -17.12 -0.47
CA LEU A 254 15.49 -16.87 0.95
C LEU A 254 14.66 -15.62 1.23
N TYR A 255 13.71 -15.75 2.16
CA TYR A 255 12.92 -14.61 2.66
C TYR A 255 13.07 -14.53 4.16
N MET A 256 13.49 -13.38 4.67
CA MET A 256 13.63 -13.12 6.10
C MET A 256 12.80 -11.90 6.45
N ALA A 257 11.88 -12.04 7.40
CA ALA A 257 11.01 -10.97 7.83
C ALA A 257 11.19 -10.69 9.33
N TYR A 258 11.13 -9.42 9.69
CA TYR A 258 11.22 -8.93 11.07
C TYR A 258 10.03 -8.01 11.35
N PRO A 259 9.35 -8.16 12.51
CA PRO A 259 8.34 -7.20 12.94
C PRO A 259 8.96 -5.81 13.08
N MET A 260 8.28 -4.81 12.55
CA MET A 260 8.69 -3.41 12.64
C MET A 260 7.56 -2.53 13.18
N CYS A 261 7.85 -1.26 13.42
CA CYS A 261 6.89 -0.26 13.80
C CYS A 261 5.86 0.02 12.69
N SER A 262 4.77 0.69 13.05
CA SER A 262 3.77 1.18 12.09
C SER A 262 4.27 2.39 11.31
N ARG A 263 3.59 2.72 10.21
CA ARG A 263 3.91 3.90 9.39
C ARG A 263 3.80 5.23 10.14
N VAL A 264 2.98 5.29 11.18
CA VAL A 264 2.77 6.51 11.96
C VAL A 264 3.73 6.67 13.14
N ASP A 265 4.54 5.64 13.43
CA ASP A 265 5.52 5.70 14.52
C ASP A 265 6.74 6.55 14.12
N ASP A 266 7.36 7.18 15.10
CA ASP A 266 8.54 8.03 14.91
C ASP A 266 9.73 7.29 14.29
N ASP A 267 9.88 6.01 14.59
CA ASP A 267 10.97 5.16 14.10
C ASP A 267 10.77 4.68 12.66
N PHE A 268 9.59 4.89 12.06
CA PHE A 268 9.29 4.40 10.72
C PHE A 268 10.28 4.91 9.67
N ARG A 269 10.58 6.21 9.68
CA ARG A 269 11.48 6.83 8.68
C ARG A 269 12.90 6.30 8.78
N ALA A 270 13.36 6.04 10.00
CA ALA A 270 14.66 5.40 10.21
C ALA A 270 14.66 3.95 9.71
N ALA A 271 13.58 3.19 9.93
CA ALA A 271 13.44 1.82 9.43
C ALA A 271 13.37 1.76 7.89
N ASP A 272 12.69 2.73 7.27
CA ASP A 272 12.63 2.85 5.81
C ASP A 272 14.02 3.16 5.22
N LEU A 273 14.75 4.13 5.81
CA LEU A 273 16.14 4.42 5.40
C LEU A 273 17.10 3.24 5.66
N VAL A 274 16.86 2.40 6.66
CA VAL A 274 17.60 1.13 6.85
C VAL A 274 17.43 0.25 5.61
N SER A 275 16.22 0.13 5.05
CA SER A 275 15.98 -0.66 3.85
C SER A 275 16.75 -0.12 2.64
N ASP A 276 16.76 1.20 2.48
CA ASP A 276 17.48 1.88 1.41
C ASP A 276 19.00 1.75 1.50
N ILE A 277 19.58 1.83 2.70
CA ILE A 277 21.02 1.59 2.92
C ILE A 277 21.37 0.15 2.54
N LEU A 278 20.51 -0.80 2.90
CA LEU A 278 20.75 -2.22 2.67
C LEU A 278 20.61 -2.62 1.22
N SER A 279 19.59 -2.14 0.48
CA SER A 279 19.32 -2.69 -0.86
C SER A 279 19.06 -1.67 -1.97
N ASN A 280 18.96 -0.37 -1.70
CA ASN A 280 18.57 0.57 -2.74
C ASN A 280 19.70 0.93 -3.72
N GLY A 281 19.82 0.11 -4.77
CA GLY A 281 20.75 0.30 -5.88
C GLY A 281 22.10 -0.39 -5.71
N ARG A 282 22.95 -0.31 -6.76
CA ARG A 282 24.21 -1.05 -6.86
C ARG A 282 25.27 -0.65 -5.85
N SER A 283 25.11 0.45 -5.13
CA SER A 283 26.01 0.90 -4.07
C SER A 283 25.52 0.53 -2.67
N SER A 284 24.45 -0.26 -2.57
CA SER A 284 23.88 -0.72 -1.30
C SER A 284 24.72 -1.84 -0.67
N ARG A 285 24.57 -2.03 0.65
CA ARG A 285 25.40 -2.98 1.41
C ARG A 285 25.18 -4.42 0.98
N LEU A 286 23.93 -4.87 0.88
CA LEU A 286 23.60 -6.24 0.49
C LEU A 286 24.06 -6.55 -0.94
N TYR A 287 23.84 -5.62 -1.87
CA TYR A 287 24.29 -5.83 -3.24
C TYR A 287 25.82 -5.99 -3.32
N ASN A 288 26.59 -5.09 -2.71
CA ASN A 288 28.05 -5.18 -2.76
C ASN A 288 28.57 -6.44 -2.08
N ALA A 289 28.14 -6.71 -0.85
CA ALA A 289 28.67 -7.82 -0.07
C ALA A 289 28.21 -9.19 -0.58
N LEU A 290 26.94 -9.34 -0.97
CA LEU A 290 26.34 -10.65 -1.18
C LEU A 290 26.12 -11.00 -2.66
N VAL A 291 25.95 -10.01 -3.54
CA VAL A 291 25.80 -10.24 -4.98
C VAL A 291 27.15 -10.09 -5.68
N LYS A 292 27.86 -8.98 -5.44
CA LYS A 292 29.09 -8.66 -6.19
C LYS A 292 30.33 -9.38 -5.66
N GLU A 293 30.56 -9.34 -4.34
CA GLU A 293 31.80 -9.88 -3.72
C GLU A 293 31.69 -11.37 -3.41
N ARG A 294 30.68 -11.77 -2.62
CA ARG A 294 30.51 -13.17 -2.17
C ARG A 294 29.76 -14.06 -3.14
N GLN A 295 29.01 -13.45 -4.08
CA GLN A 295 28.22 -14.13 -5.11
C GLN A 295 27.28 -15.22 -4.58
N LEU A 296 26.74 -15.01 -3.36
CA LEU A 296 25.77 -15.93 -2.75
C LEU A 296 24.35 -15.75 -3.29
N PHE A 297 24.06 -14.56 -3.82
CA PHE A 297 22.76 -14.21 -4.38
C PHE A 297 22.90 -13.70 -5.81
N THR A 298 21.95 -14.03 -6.65
CA THR A 298 21.78 -13.43 -7.99
C THR A 298 21.06 -12.08 -7.90
N SER A 299 20.14 -11.95 -6.94
CA SER A 299 19.45 -10.72 -6.58
C SER A 299 19.10 -10.74 -5.09
N ILE A 300 19.13 -9.57 -4.45
CA ILE A 300 18.72 -9.42 -3.06
C ILE A 300 18.16 -8.02 -2.84
N ASP A 301 17.02 -7.93 -2.15
CA ASP A 301 16.32 -6.71 -1.81
C ASP A 301 15.97 -6.67 -0.33
N ALA A 302 15.85 -5.46 0.23
CA ALA A 302 15.32 -5.20 1.55
C ALA A 302 14.30 -4.05 1.46
N TYR A 303 13.15 -4.21 2.10
CA TYR A 303 12.08 -3.22 2.05
C TYR A 303 11.17 -3.30 3.28
N VAL A 304 10.40 -2.25 3.50
CA VAL A 304 9.37 -2.16 4.53
C VAL A 304 7.97 -2.30 3.92
N THR A 305 7.02 -2.89 4.65
CA THR A 305 5.64 -3.00 4.15
C THR A 305 4.86 -1.68 4.24
N GLY A 306 5.26 -0.77 5.13
CA GLY A 306 4.69 0.57 5.23
C GLY A 306 3.22 0.60 5.67
N ASP A 307 2.78 -0.42 6.40
CA ASP A 307 1.42 -0.60 6.87
C ASP A 307 1.06 0.38 8.01
N ALA A 308 -0.23 0.69 8.16
CA ALA A 308 -0.73 1.61 9.19
C ALA A 308 -0.66 1.02 10.62
N ASP A 309 -0.81 -0.29 10.76
CA ASP A 309 -0.49 -1.03 11.99
C ASP A 309 0.97 -1.57 11.88
N PRO A 310 1.58 -2.11 12.95
CA PRO A 310 2.93 -2.66 12.91
C PRO A 310 3.15 -3.65 11.77
N GLY A 311 4.09 -3.30 10.88
CA GLY A 311 4.38 -3.99 9.64
C GLY A 311 5.58 -4.94 9.73
N LEU A 312 6.17 -5.21 8.57
CA LEU A 312 7.34 -6.06 8.41
C LEU A 312 8.46 -5.33 7.68
N PHE A 313 9.68 -5.55 8.16
CA PHE A 313 10.89 -5.36 7.39
C PHE A 313 11.26 -6.69 6.74
N VAL A 314 11.43 -6.71 5.43
CA VAL A 314 11.65 -7.95 4.67
C VAL A 314 12.95 -7.88 3.90
N VAL A 315 13.77 -8.93 4.01
CA VAL A 315 14.88 -9.21 3.11
C VAL A 315 14.49 -10.40 2.24
N SER A 316 14.59 -10.26 0.93
CA SER A 316 14.29 -11.31 -0.04
C SER A 316 15.39 -11.44 -1.07
N GLY A 317 15.80 -12.66 -1.40
CA GLY A 317 16.83 -12.86 -2.39
C GLY A 317 16.77 -14.23 -3.05
N GLN A 318 17.16 -14.26 -4.32
CA GLN A 318 17.35 -15.49 -5.08
C GLN A 318 18.82 -15.93 -4.95
N LEU A 319 19.03 -17.18 -4.57
CA LEU A 319 20.37 -17.73 -4.35
C LEU A 319 21.07 -18.05 -5.68
N THR A 320 22.38 -17.90 -5.70
CA THR A 320 23.23 -18.46 -6.75
C THR A 320 23.20 -19.99 -6.66
N GLU A 321 23.23 -20.67 -7.77
CA GLU A 321 23.20 -22.14 -7.83
C GLU A 321 24.30 -22.75 -6.95
N GLY A 322 23.91 -23.73 -6.13
CA GLY A 322 24.82 -24.40 -5.21
C GLY A 322 25.10 -23.66 -3.89
N THR A 323 24.46 -22.49 -3.68
CA THR A 323 24.58 -21.79 -2.40
C THR A 323 23.75 -22.49 -1.33
N ASP A 324 24.40 -22.82 -0.19
CA ASP A 324 23.69 -23.38 0.96
C ASP A 324 22.84 -22.32 1.68
N PHE A 325 21.63 -22.68 2.09
CA PHE A 325 20.70 -21.78 2.79
C PHE A 325 21.26 -21.26 4.12
N ALA A 326 21.99 -22.08 4.88
CA ALA A 326 22.57 -21.65 6.15
C ALA A 326 23.66 -20.61 5.92
N ALA A 327 24.51 -20.80 4.90
CA ALA A 327 25.53 -19.83 4.52
C ALA A 327 24.90 -18.51 4.02
N ALA A 328 23.85 -18.59 3.19
CA ALA A 328 23.12 -17.42 2.70
C ALA A 328 22.48 -16.63 3.83
N ARG A 329 21.75 -17.31 4.74
CA ARG A 329 21.14 -16.71 5.93
C ARG A 329 22.18 -16.02 6.82
N ALA A 330 23.24 -16.73 7.20
CA ALA A 330 24.30 -16.19 8.05
C ALA A 330 24.94 -14.93 7.43
N ALA A 331 25.12 -14.92 6.11
CA ALA A 331 25.66 -13.77 5.40
C ALA A 331 24.71 -12.55 5.41
N VAL A 332 23.38 -12.75 5.31
CA VAL A 332 22.40 -11.67 5.48
C VAL A 332 22.41 -11.18 6.92
N GLU A 333 22.31 -12.07 7.91
CA GLU A 333 22.32 -11.73 9.34
C GLU A 333 23.58 -10.93 9.72
N GLU A 334 24.74 -11.27 9.16
CA GLU A 334 25.98 -10.52 9.34
C GLU A 334 25.83 -9.06 8.88
N GLN A 335 25.27 -8.81 7.68
CA GLN A 335 25.10 -7.45 7.16
C GLN A 335 24.07 -6.64 7.98
N LEU A 336 22.99 -7.28 8.40
CA LEU A 336 21.96 -6.65 9.25
C LEU A 336 22.56 -6.26 10.63
N ARG A 337 23.30 -7.16 11.26
CA ARG A 337 23.98 -6.92 12.54
C ARG A 337 25.00 -5.79 12.42
N ARG A 338 25.82 -5.80 11.38
CA ARG A 338 26.83 -4.76 11.12
C ARG A 338 26.20 -3.36 11.03
N LEU A 339 25.03 -3.22 10.43
CA LEU A 339 24.35 -1.92 10.35
C LEU A 339 23.95 -1.37 11.74
N GLY A 340 23.58 -2.26 12.69
CA GLY A 340 23.25 -1.86 14.06
C GLY A 340 24.47 -1.59 14.93
N GLU A 341 25.55 -2.35 14.75
CA GLU A 341 26.72 -2.35 15.65
C GLU A 341 27.88 -1.46 15.16
N GLU A 342 28.14 -1.44 13.86
CA GLU A 342 29.27 -0.70 13.29
C GLU A 342 28.92 0.77 13.02
N PRO A 343 29.92 1.66 12.95
CA PRO A 343 29.71 3.03 12.53
C PRO A 343 29.07 3.11 11.13
N LEU A 344 28.07 3.96 10.98
CA LEU A 344 27.48 4.31 9.71
C LEU A 344 28.10 5.63 9.22
N GLU A 345 28.65 5.62 8.01
CA GLU A 345 29.21 6.83 7.42
C GLU A 345 28.09 7.86 7.13
N PRO A 346 28.21 9.12 7.58
CA PRO A 346 27.17 10.14 7.33
C PRO A 346 26.80 10.30 5.86
N ARG A 347 27.76 10.14 4.96
CA ARG A 347 27.53 10.23 3.51
C ARG A 347 26.64 9.09 2.98
N GLU A 348 26.65 7.94 3.62
CA GLU A 348 25.78 6.79 3.25
C GLU A 348 24.33 7.10 3.58
N LEU A 349 24.07 7.70 4.74
CA LEU A 349 22.75 8.19 5.12
C LEU A 349 22.28 9.35 4.21
N GLU A 350 23.13 10.35 3.99
CA GLU A 350 22.84 11.48 3.11
C GLU A 350 22.42 11.03 1.71
N LYS A 351 23.11 10.02 1.15
CA LYS A 351 22.80 9.46 -0.17
C LYS A 351 21.35 8.94 -0.24
N VAL A 352 20.90 8.16 0.75
CA VAL A 352 19.54 7.58 0.72
C VAL A 352 18.47 8.63 1.03
N VAL A 353 18.75 9.58 1.90
CA VAL A 353 17.85 10.73 2.14
C VAL A 353 17.66 11.54 0.86
N ASN A 354 18.76 11.89 0.16
CA ASN A 354 18.67 12.63 -1.11
C ASN A 354 17.88 11.83 -2.18
N LYS A 355 18.00 10.51 -2.18
CA LYS A 355 17.24 9.65 -3.11
C LYS A 355 15.76 9.62 -2.76
N PHE A 356 15.41 9.51 -1.48
CA PHE A 356 14.04 9.62 -0.99
C PHE A 356 13.43 10.95 -1.43
N GLU A 357 14.09 12.07 -1.15
CA GLU A 357 13.62 13.40 -1.52
C GLU A 357 13.37 13.53 -3.03
N ASN A 358 14.32 13.07 -3.84
CA ASN A 358 14.14 13.08 -5.29
C ASN A 358 12.89 12.31 -5.71
N THR A 359 12.68 11.10 -5.20
CA THR A 359 11.50 10.28 -5.50
C THR A 359 10.22 10.96 -5.03
N PHE A 360 10.23 11.50 -3.81
CA PHE A 360 9.09 12.22 -3.24
C PHE A 360 8.68 13.42 -4.10
N PHE A 361 9.63 14.24 -4.52
CA PHE A 361 9.33 15.40 -5.37
C PHE A 361 8.89 15.00 -6.78
N VAL A 362 9.51 13.97 -7.38
CA VAL A 362 9.12 13.47 -8.71
C VAL A 362 7.69 12.94 -8.69
N ASN A 363 7.31 12.17 -7.69
CA ASN A 363 5.94 11.69 -7.52
C ASN A 363 4.95 12.85 -7.33
N GLY A 364 5.34 13.91 -6.61
CA GLY A 364 4.52 15.11 -6.43
C GLY A 364 4.20 15.89 -7.70
N TYR A 365 4.80 15.59 -8.87
CA TYR A 365 4.43 16.24 -10.13
C TYR A 365 3.11 15.72 -10.72
N LYS A 366 2.78 14.47 -10.51
CA LYS A 366 1.56 13.89 -11.06
C LYS A 366 0.35 14.24 -10.18
N THR A 367 -0.73 14.67 -10.81
CA THR A 367 -1.99 14.98 -10.09
C THR A 367 -2.54 13.76 -9.34
N ALA A 368 -2.43 12.57 -9.94
CA ALA A 368 -2.88 11.32 -9.33
C ALA A 368 -2.10 10.99 -8.05
N ASP A 369 -0.76 11.10 -8.09
CA ASP A 369 0.07 10.81 -6.92
C ASP A 369 -0.18 11.82 -5.78
N ARG A 370 -0.34 13.12 -6.11
CA ARG A 370 -0.72 14.15 -5.11
C ARG A 370 -2.08 13.87 -4.48
N ALA A 371 -3.06 13.50 -5.31
CA ALA A 371 -4.40 13.19 -4.85
C ALA A 371 -4.41 11.98 -3.89
N ALA A 372 -3.70 10.91 -4.25
CA ALA A 372 -3.55 9.73 -3.41
C ALA A 372 -2.80 10.03 -2.10
N MET A 373 -1.71 10.82 -2.16
CA MET A 373 -0.95 11.25 -0.98
C MET A 373 -1.81 12.07 0.00
N LEU A 374 -2.59 13.03 -0.50
CA LEU A 374 -3.48 13.85 0.33
C LEU A 374 -4.52 12.98 1.04
N CYS A 375 -5.13 12.02 0.33
CA CYS A 375 -6.07 11.08 0.93
C CYS A 375 -5.39 10.19 1.98
N LEU A 376 -4.22 9.62 1.66
CA LEU A 376 -3.51 8.71 2.56
C LEU A 376 -3.08 9.41 3.85
N TYR A 377 -2.46 10.58 3.75
CA TYR A 377 -2.01 11.31 4.95
C TYR A 377 -3.18 11.86 5.78
N GLU A 378 -4.29 12.28 5.15
CA GLU A 378 -5.51 12.62 5.89
C GLU A 378 -6.08 11.40 6.63
N TRP A 379 -6.10 10.24 5.97
CA TRP A 379 -6.57 9.00 6.58
C TRP A 379 -5.69 8.53 7.74
N LEU A 380 -4.37 8.71 7.64
CA LEU A 380 -3.41 8.46 8.74
C LEU A 380 -3.52 9.49 9.86
N GLY A 381 -4.26 10.59 9.68
CA GLY A 381 -4.39 11.68 10.65
C GLY A 381 -3.26 12.73 10.61
N HIS A 382 -2.44 12.71 9.57
CA HIS A 382 -1.23 13.52 9.43
C HIS A 382 -1.12 14.17 8.05
N ILE A 383 -2.17 14.88 7.60
CA ILE A 383 -2.18 15.50 6.26
C ILE A 383 -0.99 16.45 6.03
N GLU A 384 -0.48 17.06 7.10
CA GLU A 384 0.70 17.94 7.03
C GLU A 384 1.96 17.22 6.51
N TRP A 385 2.02 15.89 6.59
CA TRP A 385 3.16 15.12 6.08
C TRP A 385 3.31 15.24 4.57
N VAL A 386 2.28 15.60 3.83
CA VAL A 386 2.38 15.88 2.40
C VAL A 386 3.47 16.92 2.07
N ASN A 387 3.80 17.78 3.04
CA ASN A 387 4.84 18.79 2.92
C ASN A 387 6.01 18.57 3.88
N ALA A 388 5.80 17.88 4.99
CA ALA A 388 6.80 17.72 6.05
C ALA A 388 7.73 16.51 5.85
N GLU A 389 7.30 15.48 5.09
CA GLU A 389 8.07 14.24 4.92
C GLU A 389 9.53 14.45 4.54
N PRO A 390 9.90 15.30 3.55
CA PRO A 390 11.31 15.51 3.22
C PRO A 390 12.14 16.03 4.41
N ALA A 391 11.59 16.96 5.19
CA ALA A 391 12.27 17.46 6.36
C ALA A 391 12.37 16.43 7.50
N LEU A 392 11.35 15.60 7.67
CA LEU A 392 11.32 14.51 8.66
C LEU A 392 12.35 13.41 8.33
N TYR A 393 12.48 13.04 7.05
CA TYR A 393 13.54 12.11 6.61
C TYR A 393 14.94 12.72 6.78
N ARG A 394 15.10 14.01 6.50
CA ARG A 394 16.38 14.73 6.67
C ARG A 394 16.78 14.85 8.14
N ALA A 395 15.82 14.85 9.05
CA ALA A 395 16.06 14.90 10.49
C ALA A 395 16.51 13.56 11.10
N VAL A 396 16.43 12.44 10.34
CA VAL A 396 16.90 11.13 10.80
C VAL A 396 18.42 11.16 10.99
N THR A 397 18.89 10.74 12.17
CA THR A 397 20.31 10.71 12.49
C THR A 397 20.94 9.34 12.26
N VAL A 398 22.27 9.29 12.14
CA VAL A 398 23.06 8.05 12.09
C VAL A 398 22.76 7.17 13.31
N GLU A 399 22.70 7.75 14.49
CA GLU A 399 22.40 7.06 15.74
C GLU A 399 20.97 6.50 15.74
N GLY A 400 20.01 7.25 15.19
CA GLY A 400 18.61 6.82 15.00
C GLY A 400 18.53 5.57 14.12
N VAL A 401 19.18 5.59 12.95
CA VAL A 401 19.24 4.43 12.03
C VAL A 401 19.84 3.21 12.72
N ARG A 402 21.00 3.37 13.39
CA ARG A 402 21.67 2.28 14.09
C ARG A 402 20.83 1.71 15.24
N ARG A 403 20.22 2.57 16.05
CA ARG A 403 19.33 2.15 17.15
C ARG A 403 18.16 1.32 16.63
N VAL A 404 17.49 1.79 15.57
CA VAL A 404 16.36 1.09 14.96
C VAL A 404 16.79 -0.25 14.37
N ALA A 405 17.90 -0.30 13.63
CA ALA A 405 18.46 -1.54 13.09
C ALA A 405 18.79 -2.55 14.20
N ALA A 406 19.48 -2.14 15.25
CA ALA A 406 19.83 -3.00 16.38
C ALA A 406 18.59 -3.53 17.13
N GLY A 407 17.54 -2.72 17.27
CA GLY A 407 16.28 -3.13 17.91
C GLY A 407 15.43 -4.08 17.06
N MET A 408 15.48 -3.92 15.73
CA MET A 408 14.68 -4.67 14.79
C MET A 408 15.27 -6.05 14.46
N PHE A 409 16.58 -6.13 14.18
CA PHE A 409 17.24 -7.34 13.67
C PHE A 409 17.72 -8.30 14.77
N ARG A 410 16.88 -8.54 15.76
CA ARG A 410 17.18 -9.53 16.80
C ARG A 410 16.90 -10.93 16.28
N PRO A 411 17.77 -11.93 16.56
CA PRO A 411 17.61 -13.29 16.07
C PRO A 411 16.26 -13.93 16.45
N GLU A 412 15.76 -13.68 17.66
CA GLU A 412 14.49 -14.22 18.15
C GLU A 412 13.27 -13.59 17.46
N ARG A 413 13.42 -12.45 16.77
CA ARG A 413 12.33 -11.76 16.09
C ARG A 413 12.22 -12.10 14.61
N GLN A 414 13.10 -12.93 14.07
CA GLN A 414 13.06 -13.27 12.65
C GLN A 414 12.04 -14.36 12.33
N SER A 415 11.44 -14.24 11.14
CA SER A 415 10.66 -15.28 10.48
C SER A 415 11.31 -15.58 9.15
N VAL A 416 11.72 -16.84 8.92
CA VAL A 416 12.53 -17.24 7.75
C VAL A 416 11.75 -18.24 6.92
N LEU A 417 11.60 -17.94 5.63
CA LEU A 417 11.07 -18.86 4.63
C LEU A 417 12.20 -19.31 3.70
N PHE A 418 12.52 -20.58 3.77
CA PHE A 418 13.44 -21.27 2.86
C PHE A 418 12.62 -21.83 1.69
N TYR A 419 12.74 -21.20 0.54
CA TYR A 419 11.97 -21.55 -0.65
C TYR A 419 12.89 -22.32 -1.61
N ALA A 420 12.86 -23.64 -1.52
CA ALA A 420 13.77 -24.52 -2.24
C ALA A 420 13.22 -24.88 -3.63
N LYS A 421 14.13 -24.94 -4.60
CA LYS A 421 13.88 -25.48 -5.92
C LYS A 421 13.67 -27.00 -5.83
N GLY A 422 12.57 -27.51 -6.45
CA GLY A 422 12.27 -28.93 -6.58
C GLY A 422 12.94 -29.61 -7.74
#